data_9994bb783917627c5a362bd9db310307
#
_entry.id   9994bb783917627c5a362bd9db310307
#
_cell.length_a   1.000
_cell.length_b   1.000
_cell.length_c   1.000
_cell.angle_alpha   90.00
_cell.angle_beta   90.00
_cell.angle_gamma   90.00
#
_symmetry.space_group_name_H-M   'P 1'
#
loop_
_entity.id
_entity.type
_entity.pdbx_description
1 polymer ?
#
loop_
_entity_poly.entity_id
_entity_poly.type
_entity_poly.pdbx_seq_one_letter_code
_entity_poly.pdbx_strand_id
1 'polypeptide(L)'
;MKSLEILIFLGPPGSGKGTQAEILTDKLNFTHLSIGDLLRENIINNTDLGKLASNFVKSGELVPDELIIDLMDSYITELKNESNVSGIILDGFPRTINQATSLENKIKQLNVVIKAVLNLDIEDKEILNRLAGRGREDDKPELIKNRLKVYRNQTEPLLEFYKERSLLDTINGDQSETDVSNAIFNVLKAEVV
;
A
#
# COMPACT_ATOMS: atom_id res chain seq x y z
N MET A 1 -26.91 0.34 4.26
CA MET A 1 -25.89 -0.09 3.27
C MET A 1 -24.58 -0.27 4.03
N LYS A 2 -23.86 -1.38 3.83
CA LYS A 2 -22.55 -1.60 4.46
C LYS A 2 -21.58 -0.56 3.90
N SER A 3 -20.85 0.16 4.76
CA SER A 3 -19.81 1.08 4.29
C SER A 3 -18.67 0.28 3.68
N LEU A 4 -18.09 0.77 2.59
CA LEU A 4 -16.88 0.19 2.01
C LEU A 4 -15.72 0.39 3.01
N GLU A 5 -14.97 -0.65 3.31
CA GLU A 5 -13.85 -0.62 4.24
C GLU A 5 -12.52 -0.50 3.48
N ILE A 6 -11.57 0.25 4.00
CA ILE A 6 -10.20 0.36 3.47
C ILE A 6 -9.22 -0.20 4.49
N LEU A 7 -8.36 -1.10 4.03
CA LEU A 7 -7.13 -1.50 4.72
C LEU A 7 -5.94 -0.86 4.00
N ILE A 8 -5.04 -0.24 4.75
CA ILE A 8 -3.84 0.37 4.20
C ILE A 8 -2.63 -0.45 4.66
N PHE A 9 -1.80 -0.88 3.72
CA PHE A 9 -0.52 -1.48 4.03
C PHE A 9 0.61 -0.45 3.98
N LEU A 10 1.32 -0.30 5.10
CA LEU A 10 2.59 0.41 5.21
C LEU A 10 3.75 -0.57 5.42
N GLY A 11 4.95 -0.11 5.19
CA GLY A 11 6.18 -0.89 5.33
C GLY A 11 7.12 -0.68 4.15
N PRO A 12 8.43 -0.93 4.33
CA PRO A 12 9.44 -0.71 3.30
C PRO A 12 9.25 -1.63 2.08
N PRO A 13 9.91 -1.32 0.94
CA PRO A 13 9.95 -2.25 -0.18
C PRO A 13 10.50 -3.61 0.28
N GLY A 14 9.86 -4.70 -0.14
CA GLY A 14 10.27 -6.07 0.28
C GLY A 14 9.68 -6.55 1.60
N SER A 15 8.87 -5.75 2.31
CA SER A 15 8.27 -6.17 3.60
C SER A 15 7.17 -7.23 3.50
N GLY A 16 6.71 -7.58 2.30
CA GLY A 16 5.68 -8.61 2.11
C GLY A 16 4.25 -8.09 1.95
N LYS A 17 4.04 -6.77 1.81
CA LYS A 17 2.70 -6.16 1.65
C LYS A 17 1.86 -6.82 0.57
N GLY A 18 2.40 -6.97 -0.64
CA GLY A 18 1.68 -7.59 -1.76
C GLY A 18 1.24 -9.02 -1.46
N THR A 19 2.15 -9.86 -0.93
CA THR A 19 1.84 -11.24 -0.54
C THR A 19 0.70 -11.30 0.48
N GLN A 20 0.75 -10.44 1.51
CA GLN A 20 -0.31 -10.40 2.53
C GLN A 20 -1.62 -9.83 1.99
N ALA A 21 -1.54 -8.85 1.07
CA ALA A 21 -2.72 -8.32 0.41
C ALA A 21 -3.44 -9.39 -0.44
N GLU A 22 -2.71 -10.20 -1.19
CA GLU A 22 -3.27 -11.33 -1.95
C GLU A 22 -3.98 -12.34 -1.04
N ILE A 23 -3.34 -12.75 0.07
CA ILE A 23 -3.95 -13.67 1.04
C ILE A 23 -5.24 -13.10 1.65
N LEU A 24 -5.27 -11.79 1.94
CA LEU A 24 -6.45 -11.13 2.51
C LEU A 24 -7.57 -10.98 1.49
N THR A 25 -7.25 -10.70 0.23
CA THR A 25 -8.23 -10.60 -0.86
C THR A 25 -9.08 -11.85 -0.94
N ASP A 26 -8.45 -13.02 -0.95
CA ASP A 26 -9.15 -14.30 -1.04
C ASP A 26 -10.07 -14.59 0.17
N LYS A 27 -9.69 -14.09 1.35
CA LYS A 27 -10.40 -14.40 2.60
C LYS A 27 -11.46 -13.38 3.00
N LEU A 28 -11.32 -12.12 2.61
CA LEU A 28 -12.17 -11.02 3.05
C LEU A 28 -13.14 -10.49 1.98
N ASN A 29 -13.03 -10.97 0.74
CA ASN A 29 -13.74 -10.41 -0.42
C ASN A 29 -13.44 -8.90 -0.59
N PHE A 30 -12.15 -8.54 -0.45
CA PHE A 30 -11.63 -7.21 -0.67
C PHE A 30 -10.93 -7.16 -2.03
N THR A 31 -10.85 -5.98 -2.63
CA THR A 31 -10.08 -5.75 -3.85
C THR A 31 -8.68 -5.25 -3.49
N HIS A 32 -7.63 -5.91 -3.97
CA HIS A 32 -6.25 -5.44 -3.83
C HIS A 32 -5.93 -4.40 -4.87
N LEU A 33 -5.53 -3.22 -4.44
CA LEU A 33 -5.12 -2.10 -5.28
C LEU A 33 -3.64 -1.78 -5.02
N SER A 34 -2.77 -2.29 -5.88
CA SER A 34 -1.32 -2.06 -5.82
C SER A 34 -0.92 -0.94 -6.77
N ILE A 35 -0.56 0.23 -6.22
CA ILE A 35 -0.07 1.36 -7.03
C ILE A 35 1.19 0.99 -7.81
N GLY A 36 2.07 0.20 -7.20
CA GLY A 36 3.28 -0.25 -7.89
C GLY A 36 2.99 -1.08 -9.13
N ASP A 37 2.00 -1.97 -9.07
CA ASP A 37 1.61 -2.82 -10.21
C ASP A 37 0.86 -2.00 -11.26
N LEU A 38 -0.05 -1.13 -10.86
CA LEU A 38 -0.73 -0.20 -11.76
C LEU A 38 0.23 0.67 -12.56
N LEU A 39 1.24 1.25 -11.91
CA LEU A 39 2.25 2.06 -12.59
C LEU A 39 3.10 1.22 -13.54
N ARG A 40 3.50 0.02 -13.16
CA ARG A 40 4.26 -0.90 -14.04
C ARG A 40 3.44 -1.30 -15.27
N GLU A 41 2.17 -1.63 -15.10
CA GLU A 41 1.26 -1.96 -16.19
C GLU A 41 1.10 -0.77 -17.16
N ASN A 42 0.89 0.44 -16.63
CA ASN A 42 0.81 1.65 -17.46
C ASN A 42 2.11 1.93 -18.22
N ILE A 43 3.28 1.65 -17.63
CA ILE A 43 4.58 1.80 -18.30
C ILE A 43 4.72 0.77 -19.43
N ILE A 44 4.37 -0.49 -19.19
CA ILE A 44 4.42 -1.58 -20.18
C ILE A 44 3.49 -1.24 -21.37
N ASN A 45 2.27 -0.78 -21.06
CA ASN A 45 1.27 -0.43 -22.04
C ASN A 45 1.50 0.95 -22.71
N ASN A 46 2.59 1.64 -22.33
CA ASN A 46 2.97 2.96 -22.90
C ASN A 46 1.85 4.00 -22.85
N THR A 47 1.01 3.99 -21.82
CA THR A 47 -0.04 5.00 -21.60
C THR A 47 0.57 6.36 -21.28
N ASP A 48 -0.23 7.43 -21.30
CA ASP A 48 0.27 8.77 -20.96
C ASP A 48 0.71 8.84 -19.50
N LEU A 49 -0.02 8.20 -18.58
CA LEU A 49 0.43 8.03 -17.18
C LEU A 49 1.74 7.23 -17.09
N GLY A 50 1.86 6.14 -17.85
CA GLY A 50 3.07 5.31 -17.88
C GLY A 50 4.30 6.08 -18.37
N LYS A 51 4.16 6.92 -19.39
CA LYS A 51 5.23 7.80 -19.90
C LYS A 51 5.68 8.80 -18.83
N LEU A 52 4.73 9.43 -18.13
CA LEU A 52 5.03 10.38 -17.04
C LEU A 52 5.69 9.69 -15.84
N ALA A 53 5.20 8.52 -15.44
CA ALA A 53 5.69 7.79 -14.28
C ALA A 53 7.03 7.07 -14.49
N SER A 54 7.38 6.74 -15.76
CA SER A 54 8.51 5.85 -16.10
C SER A 54 9.84 6.30 -15.48
N ASN A 55 10.16 7.59 -15.53
CA ASN A 55 11.44 8.09 -15.00
C ASN A 55 11.52 7.96 -13.48
N PHE A 56 10.43 8.24 -12.77
CA PHE A 56 10.35 8.13 -11.30
C PHE A 56 10.50 6.67 -10.86
N VAL A 57 9.75 5.76 -11.50
CA VAL A 57 9.83 4.33 -11.18
C VAL A 57 11.23 3.77 -11.45
N LYS A 58 11.85 4.14 -12.59
CA LYS A 58 13.21 3.70 -12.95
C LYS A 58 14.30 4.26 -12.03
N SER A 59 14.10 5.42 -11.41
CA SER A 59 15.04 5.99 -10.43
C SER A 59 14.74 5.58 -8.99
N GLY A 60 13.63 4.89 -8.74
CA GLY A 60 13.19 4.51 -7.40
C GLY A 60 12.62 5.68 -6.58
N GLU A 61 12.20 6.75 -7.27
CA GLU A 61 11.54 7.91 -6.70
C GLU A 61 10.02 7.74 -6.69
N LEU A 62 9.30 8.57 -5.92
CA LEU A 62 7.85 8.62 -5.98
C LEU A 62 7.39 9.43 -7.20
N VAL A 63 6.35 8.94 -7.85
CA VAL A 63 5.61 9.72 -8.85
C VAL A 63 4.93 10.90 -8.14
N PRO A 64 4.83 12.10 -8.75
CA PRO A 64 4.20 13.26 -8.14
C PRO A 64 2.83 12.95 -7.53
N ASP A 65 2.60 13.48 -6.33
CA ASP A 65 1.40 13.19 -5.53
C ASP A 65 0.10 13.43 -6.30
N GLU A 66 0.02 14.51 -7.06
CA GLU A 66 -1.17 14.90 -7.83
C GLU A 66 -1.61 13.79 -8.79
N LEU A 67 -0.67 13.20 -9.53
CA LEU A 67 -0.97 12.11 -10.46
C LEU A 67 -1.48 10.84 -9.75
N ILE A 68 -0.90 10.55 -8.58
CA ILE A 68 -1.30 9.37 -7.81
C ILE A 68 -2.64 9.60 -7.09
N ILE A 69 -2.88 10.80 -6.59
CA ILE A 69 -4.15 11.17 -5.94
C ILE A 69 -5.30 11.08 -6.95
N ASP A 70 -5.15 11.66 -8.14
CA ASP A 70 -6.18 11.62 -9.19
C ASP A 70 -6.49 10.18 -9.62
N LEU A 71 -5.45 9.36 -9.77
CA LEU A 71 -5.58 7.95 -10.08
C LEU A 71 -6.37 7.20 -8.99
N MET A 72 -6.00 7.39 -7.72
CA MET A 72 -6.63 6.74 -6.58
C MET A 72 -8.07 7.19 -6.37
N ASP A 73 -8.35 8.47 -6.54
CA ASP A 73 -9.68 9.04 -6.44
C ASP A 73 -10.64 8.39 -7.44
N SER A 74 -10.16 8.14 -8.66
CA SER A 74 -10.92 7.47 -9.72
C SER A 74 -11.23 6.02 -9.32
N TYR A 75 -10.22 5.25 -8.92
CA TYR A 75 -10.39 3.84 -8.52
C TYR A 75 -11.29 3.67 -7.30
N ILE A 76 -11.11 4.46 -6.24
CA ILE A 76 -11.94 4.35 -5.03
C ILE A 76 -13.41 4.69 -5.37
N THR A 77 -13.63 5.67 -6.24
CA THR A 77 -14.98 6.05 -6.67
C THR A 77 -15.63 4.94 -7.48
N GLU A 78 -14.89 4.30 -8.39
CA GLU A 78 -15.35 3.18 -9.20
C GLU A 78 -15.71 1.98 -8.31
N LEU A 79 -14.77 1.52 -7.48
CA LEU A 79 -14.97 0.38 -6.59
C LEU A 79 -16.09 0.58 -5.58
N LYS A 80 -16.33 1.81 -5.12
CA LYS A 80 -17.48 2.10 -4.26
C LYS A 80 -18.81 1.82 -4.94
N ASN A 81 -18.89 2.00 -6.25
CA ASN A 81 -20.12 1.79 -7.02
C ASN A 81 -20.32 0.31 -7.39
N GLU A 82 -19.32 -0.53 -7.16
CA GLU A 82 -19.45 -1.97 -7.36
C GLU A 82 -20.18 -2.63 -6.18
N SER A 83 -21.29 -3.32 -6.48
CA SER A 83 -22.13 -3.95 -5.46
C SER A 83 -21.49 -5.16 -4.76
N ASN A 84 -20.42 -5.72 -5.35
CA ASN A 84 -19.83 -6.99 -4.92
C ASN A 84 -18.55 -6.83 -4.11
N VAL A 85 -18.04 -5.61 -3.89
CA VAL A 85 -16.80 -5.33 -3.16
C VAL A 85 -17.11 -4.98 -1.72
N SER A 86 -16.55 -5.71 -0.76
CA SER A 86 -16.72 -5.44 0.68
C SER A 86 -15.70 -4.44 1.21
N GLY A 87 -14.52 -4.36 0.58
CA GLY A 87 -13.46 -3.43 0.98
C GLY A 87 -12.33 -3.38 -0.03
N ILE A 88 -11.39 -2.48 0.22
CA ILE A 88 -10.22 -2.23 -0.62
C ILE A 88 -8.96 -2.38 0.25
N ILE A 89 -7.97 -3.07 -0.28
CA ILE A 89 -6.61 -3.13 0.30
C ILE A 89 -5.72 -2.21 -0.53
N LEU A 90 -5.23 -1.13 0.08
CA LEU A 90 -4.31 -0.19 -0.55
C LEU A 90 -2.87 -0.62 -0.28
N ASP A 91 -2.13 -1.01 -1.32
CA ASP A 91 -0.70 -1.34 -1.28
C ASP A 91 0.10 -0.29 -2.06
N GLY A 92 0.99 0.40 -1.33
CA GLY A 92 1.82 1.45 -1.90
C GLY A 92 1.14 2.81 -2.07
N PHE A 93 0.01 3.03 -1.40
CA PHE A 93 -0.68 4.30 -1.22
C PHE A 93 -1.39 4.29 0.15
N PRO A 94 -1.36 5.42 0.90
CA PRO A 94 -0.55 6.61 0.64
C PRO A 94 0.94 6.38 0.92
N ARG A 95 1.81 7.22 0.33
CA ARG A 95 3.27 7.23 0.58
C ARG A 95 3.77 8.58 1.11
N THR A 96 2.92 9.60 1.13
CA THR A 96 3.24 10.93 1.67
C THR A 96 2.09 11.42 2.55
N ILE A 97 2.38 12.37 3.44
CA ILE A 97 1.35 13.03 4.28
C ILE A 97 0.30 13.71 3.40
N ASN A 98 0.70 14.31 2.28
CA ASN A 98 -0.21 14.94 1.35
C ASN A 98 -1.21 13.92 0.76
N GLN A 99 -0.71 12.78 0.30
CA GLN A 99 -1.56 11.68 -0.19
C GLN A 99 -2.52 11.17 0.90
N ALA A 100 -2.04 11.00 2.15
CA ALA A 100 -2.87 10.55 3.26
C ALA A 100 -3.99 11.55 3.58
N THR A 101 -3.67 12.84 3.60
CA THR A 101 -4.65 13.89 3.84
C THR A 101 -5.70 13.96 2.72
N SER A 102 -5.27 13.81 1.47
CA SER A 102 -6.20 13.75 0.31
C SER A 102 -7.11 12.54 0.41
N LEU A 103 -6.57 11.36 0.74
CA LEU A 103 -7.37 10.15 0.97
C LEU A 103 -8.42 10.37 2.05
N GLU A 104 -8.06 10.95 3.22
CA GLU A 104 -9.01 11.24 4.29
C GLU A 104 -10.16 12.15 3.82
N ASN A 105 -9.86 13.15 3.02
CA ASN A 105 -10.88 14.04 2.47
C ASN A 105 -11.82 13.31 1.49
N LYS A 106 -11.26 12.46 0.65
CA LYS A 106 -12.04 11.69 -0.33
C LYS A 106 -12.97 10.69 0.32
N ILE A 107 -12.47 9.90 1.27
CA ILE A 107 -13.29 8.88 1.95
C ILE A 107 -14.45 9.47 2.75
N LYS A 108 -14.24 10.66 3.35
CA LYS A 108 -15.34 11.40 4.03
C LYS A 108 -16.47 11.73 3.06
N GLN A 109 -16.14 12.20 1.85
CA GLN A 109 -17.13 12.53 0.82
C GLN A 109 -17.89 11.27 0.33
N LEU A 110 -17.19 10.14 0.27
CA LEU A 110 -17.73 8.89 -0.23
C LEU A 110 -18.43 8.02 0.84
N ASN A 111 -18.42 8.41 2.10
CA ASN A 111 -18.87 7.57 3.22
C ASN A 111 -18.17 6.19 3.22
N VAL A 112 -16.86 6.21 3.08
CA VAL A 112 -15.93 5.07 3.15
C VAL A 112 -15.12 5.20 4.43
N VAL A 113 -14.68 4.12 5.04
CA VAL A 113 -13.93 4.14 6.30
C VAL A 113 -12.59 3.43 6.16
N ILE A 114 -11.54 4.01 6.76
CA ILE A 114 -10.30 3.27 6.99
C ILE A 114 -10.54 2.36 8.19
N LYS A 115 -10.46 1.05 7.95
CA LYS A 115 -10.64 0.03 8.99
C LYS A 115 -9.38 -0.14 9.82
N ALA A 116 -8.22 -0.25 9.16
CA ALA A 116 -6.92 -0.37 9.81
C ALA A 116 -5.80 0.05 8.88
N VAL A 117 -4.67 0.45 9.45
CA VAL A 117 -3.40 0.69 8.78
C VAL A 117 -2.38 -0.30 9.34
N LEU A 118 -1.95 -1.24 8.50
CA LEU A 118 -1.10 -2.36 8.87
C LEU A 118 0.34 -2.07 8.44
N ASN A 119 1.21 -1.78 9.40
CA ASN A 119 2.63 -1.60 9.13
C ASN A 119 3.36 -2.93 9.26
N LEU A 120 3.95 -3.43 8.17
CA LEU A 120 4.83 -4.59 8.20
C LEU A 120 6.26 -4.12 8.51
N ASP A 121 6.67 -4.27 9.76
CA ASP A 121 7.99 -3.92 10.24
C ASP A 121 8.98 -5.07 9.99
N ILE A 122 10.15 -4.73 9.42
CA ILE A 122 11.14 -5.71 8.99
C ILE A 122 12.53 -5.08 8.99
N GLU A 123 13.55 -5.86 9.34
CA GLU A 123 14.93 -5.42 9.33
C GLU A 123 15.49 -5.22 7.91
N ASP A 124 16.36 -4.23 7.72
CA ASP A 124 16.98 -3.91 6.43
C ASP A 124 17.69 -5.10 5.80
N LYS A 125 18.35 -5.92 6.61
CA LYS A 125 19.05 -7.12 6.15
C LYS A 125 18.11 -8.10 5.46
N GLU A 126 16.95 -8.32 6.05
CA GLU A 126 15.95 -9.22 5.48
C GLU A 126 15.28 -8.63 4.24
N ILE A 127 15.06 -7.32 4.20
CA ILE A 127 14.60 -6.61 3.00
C ILE A 127 15.53 -6.91 1.81
N LEU A 128 16.85 -6.77 2.01
CA LEU A 128 17.83 -7.02 0.95
C LEU A 128 17.78 -8.47 0.46
N ASN A 129 17.65 -9.44 1.38
CA ASN A 129 17.54 -10.85 1.05
C ASN A 129 16.29 -11.14 0.19
N ARG A 130 15.13 -10.64 0.60
CA ARG A 130 13.85 -10.85 -0.10
C ARG A 130 13.84 -10.21 -1.48
N LEU A 131 14.36 -8.99 -1.60
CA LEU A 131 14.40 -8.29 -2.88
C LEU A 131 15.39 -8.90 -3.86
N ALA A 132 16.53 -9.42 -3.38
CA ALA A 132 17.49 -10.15 -4.23
C ALA A 132 16.88 -11.42 -4.86
N GLY A 133 15.93 -12.08 -4.17
CA GLY A 133 15.24 -13.27 -4.67
C GLY A 133 14.04 -12.98 -5.59
N ARG A 134 13.52 -11.75 -5.62
CA ARG A 134 12.28 -11.40 -6.32
C ARG A 134 12.46 -11.19 -7.83
N GLY A 135 13.60 -10.65 -8.25
CA GLY A 135 14.02 -10.54 -9.66
C GLY A 135 13.27 -9.49 -10.49
N ARG A 136 12.70 -8.43 -9.90
CA ARG A 136 12.13 -7.30 -10.63
C ARG A 136 13.22 -6.36 -11.16
N GLU A 137 12.96 -5.59 -12.20
CA GLU A 137 13.91 -4.61 -12.76
C GLU A 137 14.32 -3.54 -11.75
N ASP A 138 13.43 -3.19 -10.83
CA ASP A 138 13.64 -2.22 -9.76
C ASP A 138 14.26 -2.82 -8.48
N ASP A 139 14.72 -4.09 -8.52
CA ASP A 139 15.41 -4.76 -7.41
C ASP A 139 16.95 -4.75 -7.53
N LYS A 140 17.50 -3.86 -8.35
CA LYS A 140 18.95 -3.62 -8.40
C LYS A 140 19.42 -2.97 -7.09
N PRO A 141 20.61 -3.35 -6.54
CA PRO A 141 21.05 -2.89 -5.21
C PRO A 141 21.04 -1.37 -5.02
N GLU A 142 21.42 -0.62 -6.05
CA GLU A 142 21.42 0.85 -6.02
C GLU A 142 20.02 1.42 -5.94
N LEU A 143 19.06 0.83 -6.69
CA LEU A 143 17.65 1.24 -6.68
C LEU A 143 16.99 0.87 -5.35
N ILE A 144 17.29 -0.31 -4.80
CA ILE A 144 16.80 -0.70 -3.46
C ILE A 144 17.24 0.33 -2.42
N LYS A 145 18.52 0.73 -2.43
CA LYS A 145 19.05 1.75 -1.53
C LYS A 145 18.30 3.07 -1.64
N ASN A 146 18.04 3.53 -2.87
CA ASN A 146 17.30 4.76 -3.08
C ASN A 146 15.84 4.62 -2.61
N ARG A 147 15.17 3.53 -2.94
CA ARG A 147 13.78 3.25 -2.49
C ARG A 147 13.65 3.21 -0.96
N LEU A 148 14.63 2.63 -0.25
CA LEU A 148 14.67 2.64 1.21
C LEU A 148 14.86 4.05 1.76
N LYS A 149 15.74 4.85 1.16
CA LYS A 149 15.93 6.26 1.53
C LYS A 149 14.65 7.07 1.31
N VAL A 150 14.00 6.90 0.16
CA VAL A 150 12.74 7.57 -0.17
C VAL A 150 11.63 7.13 0.81
N TYR A 151 11.52 5.83 1.10
CA TYR A 151 10.59 5.31 2.10
C TYR A 151 10.77 5.99 3.46
N ARG A 152 12.00 6.01 4.00
CA ARG A 152 12.29 6.62 5.31
C ARG A 152 11.97 8.10 5.36
N ASN A 153 12.27 8.82 4.29
CA ASN A 153 12.08 10.27 4.26
C ASN A 153 10.62 10.69 4.03
N GLN A 154 9.86 9.94 3.25
CA GLN A 154 8.55 10.38 2.76
C GLN A 154 7.39 9.53 3.28
N THR A 155 7.60 8.22 3.48
CA THR A 155 6.53 7.28 3.84
C THR A 155 6.53 6.93 5.33
N GLU A 156 7.68 6.74 5.94
CA GLU A 156 7.78 6.41 7.37
C GLU A 156 7.10 7.44 8.29
N PRO A 157 7.07 8.76 7.99
CA PRO A 157 6.30 9.73 8.76
C PRO A 157 4.80 9.42 8.85
N LEU A 158 4.25 8.61 7.93
CA LEU A 158 2.86 8.14 8.00
C LEU A 158 2.58 7.25 9.20
N LEU A 159 3.60 6.60 9.77
CA LEU A 159 3.43 5.79 10.98
C LEU A 159 2.93 6.65 12.15
N GLU A 160 3.56 7.80 12.39
CA GLU A 160 3.09 8.71 13.45
C GLU A 160 1.75 9.35 13.07
N PHE A 161 1.57 9.75 11.80
CA PHE A 161 0.31 10.29 11.29
C PHE A 161 -0.90 9.38 11.58
N TYR A 162 -0.77 8.07 11.35
CA TYR A 162 -1.86 7.11 11.59
C TYR A 162 -1.93 6.63 13.03
N LYS A 163 -0.83 6.62 13.76
CA LYS A 163 -0.80 6.32 15.20
C LYS A 163 -1.56 7.37 16.00
N GLU A 164 -1.38 8.67 15.71
CA GLU A 164 -2.16 9.76 16.32
C GLU A 164 -3.67 9.63 16.08
N ARG A 165 -4.06 8.94 15.03
CA ARG A 165 -5.46 8.63 14.66
C ARG A 165 -5.97 7.31 15.24
N SER A 166 -5.14 6.61 16.00
CA SER A 166 -5.45 5.27 16.55
C SER A 166 -5.87 4.25 15.46
N LEU A 167 -5.27 4.35 14.28
CA LEU A 167 -5.53 3.47 13.13
C LEU A 167 -4.37 2.52 12.83
N LEU A 168 -3.18 2.73 13.44
CA LEU A 168 -1.95 2.01 13.11
C LEU A 168 -1.77 0.78 13.99
N ASP A 169 -1.60 -0.37 13.34
CA ASP A 169 -1.10 -1.61 13.94
C ASP A 169 0.22 -2.02 13.30
N THR A 170 1.24 -2.28 14.13
CA THR A 170 2.55 -2.74 13.66
C THR A 170 2.69 -4.24 13.87
N ILE A 171 3.02 -4.92 12.78
CA ILE A 171 3.15 -6.38 12.71
C ILE A 171 4.60 -6.70 12.36
N ASN A 172 5.19 -7.63 13.11
CA ASN A 172 6.51 -8.14 12.79
C ASN A 172 6.47 -8.89 11.44
N GLY A 173 7.04 -8.27 10.41
CA GLY A 173 7.13 -8.83 9.06
C GLY A 173 8.31 -9.80 8.88
N ASP A 174 9.17 -9.94 9.90
CA ASP A 174 10.33 -10.83 9.87
C ASP A 174 9.96 -12.24 10.41
N GLN A 175 8.89 -12.78 9.87
CA GLN A 175 8.32 -14.07 10.22
C GLN A 175 7.90 -14.82 8.95
N SER A 176 7.40 -16.06 9.10
CA SER A 176 6.81 -16.78 7.98
C SER A 176 5.56 -16.06 7.45
N GLU A 177 5.25 -16.23 6.16
CA GLU A 177 4.05 -15.66 5.54
C GLU A 177 2.78 -16.01 6.30
N THR A 178 2.70 -17.24 6.83
CA THR A 178 1.56 -17.73 7.61
C THR A 178 1.45 -17.03 8.97
N ASP A 179 2.58 -16.82 9.66
CA ASP A 179 2.56 -16.16 10.98
C ASP A 179 2.19 -14.67 10.84
N VAL A 180 2.74 -13.99 9.84
CA VAL A 180 2.36 -12.60 9.51
C VAL A 180 0.86 -12.53 9.19
N SER A 181 0.36 -13.44 8.36
CA SER A 181 -1.06 -13.51 8.03
C SER A 181 -1.95 -13.72 9.25
N ASN A 182 -1.57 -14.63 10.15
CA ASN A 182 -2.29 -14.88 11.40
C ASN A 182 -2.30 -13.65 12.32
N ALA A 183 -1.17 -12.94 12.42
CA ALA A 183 -1.08 -11.70 13.18
C ALA A 183 -2.02 -10.62 12.62
N ILE A 184 -2.05 -10.45 11.29
CA ILE A 184 -2.99 -9.54 10.62
C ILE A 184 -4.45 -9.90 10.95
N PHE A 185 -4.82 -11.19 10.82
CA PHE A 185 -6.20 -11.61 11.11
C PHE A 185 -6.58 -11.40 12.57
N ASN A 186 -5.64 -11.53 13.51
CA ASN A 186 -5.90 -11.27 14.92
C ASN A 186 -6.21 -9.79 15.17
N VAL A 187 -5.46 -8.87 14.54
CA VAL A 187 -5.75 -7.43 14.59
C VAL A 187 -7.15 -7.16 14.02
N LEU A 188 -7.44 -7.63 12.82
CA LEU A 188 -8.72 -7.38 12.15
C LEU A 188 -9.94 -7.97 12.87
N LYS A 189 -9.77 -9.06 13.63
CA LYS A 189 -10.84 -9.64 14.47
C LYS A 189 -11.08 -8.87 15.76
N ALA A 190 -10.02 -8.30 16.35
CA ALA A 190 -10.12 -7.50 17.57
C ALA A 190 -10.96 -6.22 17.35
N GLU A 191 -11.04 -5.74 16.12
CA GLU A 191 -11.87 -4.57 15.75
C GLU A 191 -13.35 -4.88 15.51
N VAL A 192 -13.76 -6.14 15.55
CA VAL A 192 -15.15 -6.61 15.28
C VAL A 192 -15.94 -6.87 16.58
N VAL A 193 -15.37 -6.58 17.75
CA VAL A 193 -16.03 -6.75 19.05
C VAL A 193 -16.72 -5.47 19.54
#